data_48f741d386bb03368b34755aa3a6e2fc
#
_entry.id   48f741d386bb03368b34755aa3a6e2fc
#
_cell.length_a   1.000
_cell.length_b   1.000
_cell.length_c   1.000
_cell.angle_alpha   90.00
_cell.angle_beta   90.00
_cell.angle_gamma   90.00
#
_symmetry.space_group_name_H-M   'P 1'
#
loop_
_entity.id
_entity.type
_entity.pdbx_description
1 polymer ?
#
loop_
_entity_poly.entity_id
_entity_poly.type
_entity_poly.pdbx_seq_one_letter_code
_entity_poly.pdbx_strand_id
1 'polypeptide(L)'
;MRVIILFFVFIFYTNFSYAVEFKGKFQQGSFILGKTEPGSKVEIDKKKIRVSKEGYFAFGLGRDRKNDVVIKVINNQKLKIIEKKVLKKEYKIQRIDGLPKKQVTPPKEVYERIKKDNVLIGIA
;
A
#
# COMPACT_ATOMS: atom_id res chain seq x y z
N MET A 1 18.74 -44.75 26.99
CA MET A 1 19.24 -44.09 25.76
C MET A 1 18.23 -43.99 24.63
N ARG A 2 17.41 -45.00 24.36
CA ARG A 2 16.42 -44.93 23.24
C ARG A 2 15.33 -43.86 23.40
N VAL A 3 14.90 -43.55 24.62
CA VAL A 3 13.83 -42.54 24.89
C VAL A 3 14.35 -41.09 24.70
N ILE A 4 15.61 -40.83 25.00
CA ILE A 4 16.23 -39.51 24.87
C ILE A 4 16.38 -39.12 23.39
N ILE A 5 16.67 -40.08 22.51
CA ILE A 5 16.80 -39.86 21.07
C ILE A 5 15.44 -39.49 20.46
N LEU A 6 14.34 -40.09 20.90
CA LEU A 6 12.97 -39.75 20.46
C LEU A 6 12.55 -38.33 20.88
N PHE A 7 12.98 -37.88 22.06
CA PHE A 7 12.68 -36.52 22.53
C PHE A 7 13.47 -35.45 21.73
N PHE A 8 14.69 -35.77 21.30
CA PHE A 8 15.52 -34.85 20.48
C PHE A 8 15.01 -34.67 19.04
N VAL A 9 14.38 -35.69 18.47
CA VAL A 9 13.77 -35.61 17.11
C VAL A 9 12.50 -34.77 17.12
N PHE A 10 11.80 -34.65 18.25
CA PHE A 10 10.57 -33.82 18.32
C PHE A 10 10.83 -32.31 18.38
N ILE A 11 12.04 -31.88 18.77
CA ILE A 11 12.40 -30.46 18.87
C ILE A 11 12.70 -29.81 17.49
N PHE A 12 12.95 -30.62 16.43
CA PHE A 12 13.27 -30.12 15.10
C PHE A 12 12.08 -29.78 14.20
N TYR A 13 10.84 -29.97 14.64
CA TYR A 13 9.66 -29.43 13.96
C TYR A 13 9.43 -27.97 14.34
N THR A 14 10.42 -27.10 14.12
CA THR A 14 10.20 -25.67 14.14
C THR A 14 9.34 -25.32 12.94
N ASN A 15 8.04 -25.08 13.18
CA ASN A 15 7.18 -24.47 12.20
C ASN A 15 7.78 -23.12 11.82
N PHE A 16 8.43 -23.04 10.66
CA PHE A 16 8.82 -21.77 10.05
C PHE A 16 7.54 -20.97 9.86
N SER A 17 7.25 -20.09 10.81
CA SER A 17 6.13 -19.17 10.71
C SER A 17 6.51 -18.07 9.73
N TYR A 18 5.76 -17.97 8.67
CA TYR A 18 5.82 -16.88 7.70
C TYR A 18 5.63 -15.53 8.39
N ALA A 19 6.69 -14.79 8.64
CA ALA A 19 6.60 -13.44 9.17
C ALA A 19 6.39 -12.45 8.01
N VAL A 20 5.26 -11.75 8.02
CA VAL A 20 5.03 -10.59 7.16
C VAL A 20 5.14 -9.37 8.06
N GLU A 21 6.10 -8.51 7.75
CA GLU A 21 6.37 -7.29 8.51
C GLU A 21 5.80 -6.08 7.76
N PHE A 22 5.33 -5.08 8.52
CA PHE A 22 4.82 -3.82 7.96
C PHE A 22 5.48 -2.64 8.66
N LYS A 23 5.92 -1.66 7.87
CA LYS A 23 6.36 -0.34 8.33
C LYS A 23 5.38 0.70 7.83
N GLY A 24 4.89 1.56 8.72
CA GLY A 24 3.89 2.59 8.47
C GLY A 24 2.67 2.42 9.36
N LYS A 25 1.84 3.45 9.42
CA LYS A 25 0.59 3.45 10.19
C LYS A 25 -0.56 3.06 9.26
N PHE A 26 -1.37 2.09 9.64
CA PHE A 26 -2.61 1.74 8.92
C PHE A 26 -3.68 2.81 9.17
N GLN A 27 -3.53 3.94 8.49
CA GLN A 27 -4.37 5.13 8.61
C GLN A 27 -4.67 5.69 7.22
N GLN A 28 -5.80 6.38 7.06
CA GLN A 28 -6.16 7.06 5.82
C GLN A 28 -5.04 7.93 5.28
N GLY A 29 -4.76 7.88 3.97
CA GLY A 29 -3.72 8.66 3.31
C GLY A 29 -2.29 8.24 3.63
N SER A 30 -2.08 7.08 4.27
CA SER A 30 -0.75 6.60 4.62
C SER A 30 -0.15 5.68 3.57
N PHE A 31 1.17 5.65 3.54
CA PHE A 31 1.98 4.72 2.77
C PHE A 31 2.49 3.61 3.68
N ILE A 32 2.38 2.36 3.22
CA ILE A 32 2.81 1.17 3.95
C ILE A 32 3.88 0.46 3.14
N LEU A 33 4.99 0.16 3.78
CA LEU A 33 6.03 -0.71 3.27
C LEU A 33 5.89 -2.08 3.93
N GLY A 34 5.76 -3.12 3.13
CA GLY A 34 5.71 -4.50 3.60
C GLY A 34 6.96 -5.26 3.25
N LYS A 35 7.29 -6.25 4.06
CA LYS A 35 8.33 -7.24 3.79
C LYS A 35 7.77 -8.64 4.02
N THR A 36 7.99 -9.51 3.06
CA THR A 36 7.64 -10.93 3.11
C THR A 36 8.83 -11.76 2.63
N GLU A 37 8.70 -13.07 2.58
CA GLU A 37 9.74 -13.92 2.02
C GLU A 37 9.92 -13.68 0.50
N PRO A 38 11.16 -13.78 0.01
CA PRO A 38 11.45 -13.72 -1.42
C PRO A 38 10.61 -14.72 -2.23
N GLY A 39 10.18 -14.30 -3.42
CA GLY A 39 9.34 -15.14 -4.29
C GLY A 39 7.86 -15.20 -3.92
N SER A 40 7.43 -14.54 -2.86
CA SER A 40 6.02 -14.42 -2.49
C SER A 40 5.23 -13.59 -3.49
N LYS A 41 3.95 -13.93 -3.66
CA LYS A 41 2.96 -13.11 -4.37
C LYS A 41 2.10 -12.38 -3.37
N VAL A 42 1.91 -11.08 -3.56
CA VAL A 42 1.11 -10.25 -2.65
C VAL A 42 -0.09 -9.68 -3.42
N GLU A 43 -1.25 -9.76 -2.79
CA GLU A 43 -2.50 -9.18 -3.28
C GLU A 43 -3.12 -8.32 -2.18
N ILE A 44 -3.49 -7.09 -2.51
CA ILE A 44 -4.11 -6.15 -1.59
C ILE A 44 -5.46 -5.75 -2.16
N ASP A 45 -6.53 -5.99 -1.41
CA ASP A 45 -7.91 -5.74 -1.85
C ASP A 45 -8.19 -6.29 -3.26
N LYS A 46 -7.78 -7.54 -3.52
CA LYS A 46 -7.90 -8.22 -4.82
C LYS A 46 -7.00 -7.67 -5.95
N LYS A 47 -6.13 -6.69 -5.66
CA LYS A 47 -5.16 -6.17 -6.63
C LYS A 47 -3.78 -6.80 -6.39
N LYS A 48 -3.19 -7.37 -7.43
CA LYS A 48 -1.82 -7.90 -7.37
C LYS A 48 -0.83 -6.76 -7.22
N ILE A 49 0.08 -6.87 -6.28
CA ILE A 49 1.13 -5.90 -6.00
C ILE A 49 2.48 -6.48 -6.40
N ARG A 50 3.33 -5.63 -6.99
CA ARG A 50 4.71 -6.01 -7.31
C ARG A 50 5.51 -6.22 -6.03
N VAL A 51 6.22 -7.33 -5.96
CA VAL A 51 7.15 -7.68 -4.88
C VAL A 51 8.55 -7.68 -5.44
N SER A 52 9.51 -7.10 -4.72
CA SER A 52 10.92 -7.11 -5.12
C SER A 52 11.54 -8.50 -4.96
N LYS A 53 12.75 -8.70 -5.49
CA LYS A 53 13.48 -9.97 -5.34
C LYS A 53 13.77 -10.30 -3.87
N GLU A 54 13.93 -9.27 -3.04
CA GLU A 54 14.21 -9.38 -1.59
C GLU A 54 12.93 -9.47 -0.74
N GLY A 55 11.74 -9.50 -1.38
CA GLY A 55 10.45 -9.64 -0.70
C GLY A 55 9.81 -8.33 -0.24
N TYR A 56 10.30 -7.16 -0.67
CA TYR A 56 9.68 -5.87 -0.34
C TYR A 56 8.52 -5.55 -1.28
N PHE A 57 7.48 -4.97 -0.73
CA PHE A 57 6.34 -4.44 -1.46
C PHE A 57 5.82 -3.17 -0.78
N ALA A 58 5.08 -2.34 -1.53
CA ALA A 58 4.58 -1.08 -1.02
C ALA A 58 3.18 -0.80 -1.55
N PHE A 59 2.37 -0.12 -0.75
CA PHE A 59 1.05 0.31 -1.15
C PHE A 59 0.59 1.54 -0.36
N GLY A 60 -0.34 2.29 -0.96
CA GLY A 60 -0.98 3.44 -0.33
C GLY A 60 -2.40 3.13 0.13
N LEU A 61 -2.78 3.71 1.24
CA LEU A 61 -4.16 3.73 1.72
C LEU A 61 -4.83 5.01 1.26
N GLY A 62 -5.96 4.91 0.57
CA GLY A 62 -6.70 6.07 0.07
C GLY A 62 -7.07 7.05 1.19
N ARG A 63 -7.08 8.36 0.86
CA ARG A 63 -7.42 9.44 1.80
C ARG A 63 -8.79 9.25 2.45
N ASP A 64 -9.77 8.80 1.67
CA ASP A 64 -11.16 8.68 2.11
C ASP A 64 -11.58 7.22 2.35
N ARG A 65 -10.59 6.34 2.51
CA ARG A 65 -10.83 4.92 2.72
C ARG A 65 -11.62 4.68 4.02
N LYS A 66 -12.72 3.95 3.92
CA LYS A 66 -13.58 3.59 5.08
C LYS A 66 -13.41 2.13 5.52
N ASN A 67 -12.99 1.27 4.59
CA ASN A 67 -12.92 -0.18 4.84
C ASN A 67 -11.51 -0.60 5.29
N ASP A 68 -11.46 -1.67 6.06
CA ASP A 68 -10.22 -2.32 6.43
C ASP A 68 -9.49 -2.85 5.20
N VAL A 69 -8.19 -3.07 5.30
CA VAL A 69 -7.37 -3.59 4.21
C VAL A 69 -7.14 -5.08 4.38
N VAL A 70 -7.38 -5.84 3.32
CA VAL A 70 -7.13 -7.27 3.26
C VAL A 70 -5.89 -7.52 2.42
N ILE A 71 -4.89 -8.13 3.04
CA ILE A 71 -3.60 -8.45 2.43
C ILE A 71 -3.49 -9.97 2.34
N LYS A 72 -3.35 -10.49 1.13
CA LYS A 72 -3.11 -11.92 0.89
C LYS A 72 -1.68 -12.11 0.44
N VAL A 73 -0.98 -12.98 1.11
CA VAL A 73 0.39 -13.36 0.78
C VAL A 73 0.42 -14.85 0.46
N ILE A 74 0.93 -15.19 -0.70
CA ILE A 74 1.03 -16.56 -1.20
C ILE A 74 2.49 -16.88 -1.41
N ASN A 75 2.99 -17.90 -0.74
CA ASN A 75 4.32 -18.43 -0.95
C ASN A 75 4.27 -19.96 -0.83
N ASN A 76 4.97 -20.66 -1.74
CA ASN A 76 5.05 -22.13 -1.76
C ASN A 76 3.67 -22.81 -1.54
N GLN A 77 2.63 -22.34 -2.24
CA GLN A 77 1.24 -22.82 -2.14
C GLN A 77 0.55 -22.58 -0.77
N LYS A 78 1.22 -21.92 0.18
CA LYS A 78 0.62 -21.51 1.45
C LYS A 78 0.03 -20.11 1.28
N LEU A 79 -1.24 -19.96 1.64
CA LEU A 79 -1.96 -18.69 1.65
C LEU A 79 -2.02 -18.14 3.08
N LYS A 80 -1.59 -16.91 3.27
CA LYS A 80 -1.80 -16.15 4.51
C LYS A 80 -2.68 -14.94 4.21
N ILE A 81 -3.75 -14.80 4.96
CA ILE A 81 -4.65 -13.64 4.88
C ILE A 81 -4.46 -12.81 6.13
N ILE A 82 -4.19 -11.51 5.94
CA ILE A 82 -3.96 -10.54 7.01
C ILE A 82 -4.95 -9.41 6.82
N GLU A 83 -5.79 -9.20 7.79
CA GLU A 83 -6.72 -8.07 7.81
C GLU A 83 -6.22 -6.99 8.78
N LYS A 84 -6.18 -5.75 8.34
CA LYS A 84 -5.72 -4.60 9.14
C LYS A 84 -6.77 -3.50 9.13
N LYS A 85 -7.15 -3.08 10.32
CA LYS A 85 -8.06 -1.95 10.52
C LYS A 85 -7.39 -0.67 10.05
N VAL A 86 -8.11 0.14 9.26
CA VAL A 86 -7.63 1.43 8.78
C VAL A 86 -8.22 2.53 9.65
N LEU A 87 -7.35 3.25 10.35
CA LEU A 87 -7.75 4.35 11.23
C LEU A 87 -8.12 5.58 10.40
N LYS A 88 -9.13 6.31 10.86
CA LYS A 88 -9.50 7.62 10.32
C LYS A 88 -8.41 8.64 10.62
N LYS A 89 -8.11 9.50 9.65
CA LYS A 89 -7.20 10.64 9.83
C LYS A 89 -7.99 11.94 9.78
N GLU A 90 -7.75 12.79 10.74
CA GLU A 90 -8.25 14.15 10.72
C GLU A 90 -7.30 15.04 9.92
N TYR A 91 -7.85 15.73 8.93
CA TYR A 91 -7.10 16.65 8.08
C TYR A 91 -7.40 18.08 8.48
N LYS A 92 -6.35 18.87 8.69
CA LYS A 92 -6.53 20.33 8.86
C LYS A 92 -6.89 20.91 7.49
N ILE A 93 -8.13 21.32 7.32
CA ILE A 93 -8.60 21.94 6.10
C ILE A 93 -8.38 23.44 6.24
N GLN A 94 -7.56 24.00 5.35
CA GLN A 94 -7.46 25.44 5.21
C GLN A 94 -8.45 25.89 4.14
N ARG A 95 -9.32 26.80 4.50
CA ARG A 95 -10.24 27.46 3.59
C ARG A 95 -9.72 28.84 3.29
N ILE A 96 -9.50 29.14 2.02
CA ILE A 96 -9.06 30.45 1.56
C ILE A 96 -10.22 31.06 0.82
N ASP A 97 -10.82 32.07 1.43
CA ASP A 97 -11.94 32.84 0.84
C ASP A 97 -11.41 34.21 0.37
N GLY A 98 -12.14 34.84 -0.55
CA GLY A 98 -11.84 36.21 -0.99
C GLY A 98 -10.72 36.33 -2.02
N LEU A 99 -10.33 35.27 -2.71
CA LEU A 99 -9.38 35.37 -3.80
C LEU A 99 -9.96 36.23 -4.95
N PRO A 100 -9.23 37.23 -5.46
CA PRO A 100 -9.66 37.99 -6.62
C PRO A 100 -9.92 37.07 -7.82
N LYS A 101 -10.99 37.34 -8.58
CA LYS A 101 -11.37 36.53 -9.76
C LYS A 101 -10.22 36.31 -10.74
N LYS A 102 -9.34 37.30 -10.89
CA LYS A 102 -8.14 37.23 -11.73
C LYS A 102 -7.16 36.12 -11.33
N GLN A 103 -7.14 35.71 -10.05
CA GLN A 103 -6.26 34.65 -9.55
C GLN A 103 -6.85 33.25 -9.70
N VAL A 104 -8.17 33.13 -9.83
CA VAL A 104 -8.88 31.84 -9.95
C VAL A 104 -9.36 31.56 -11.38
N THR A 105 -9.46 32.58 -12.21
CA THR A 105 -9.87 32.47 -13.62
C THR A 105 -8.79 33.07 -14.50
N PRO A 106 -8.20 32.31 -15.42
CA PRO A 106 -7.19 32.86 -16.34
C PRO A 106 -7.76 34.04 -17.14
N PRO A 107 -6.97 35.13 -17.40
CA PRO A 107 -7.35 36.18 -18.30
C PRO A 107 -7.59 35.64 -19.73
N LYS A 108 -8.50 36.26 -20.47
CA LYS A 108 -8.85 35.80 -21.84
C LYS A 108 -7.64 35.67 -22.77
N GLU A 109 -6.64 36.50 -22.60
CA GLU A 109 -5.40 36.55 -23.40
C GLU A 109 -4.55 35.27 -23.29
N VAL A 110 -4.69 34.52 -22.21
CA VAL A 110 -3.93 33.27 -22.02
C VAL A 110 -4.72 32.00 -22.40
N TYR A 111 -6.00 32.14 -22.76
CA TYR A 111 -6.80 30.96 -23.14
C TYR A 111 -6.27 30.24 -24.37
N GLU A 112 -5.79 30.98 -25.38
CA GLU A 112 -5.23 30.38 -26.59
C GLU A 112 -3.97 29.56 -26.28
N ARG A 113 -3.14 30.07 -25.38
CA ARG A 113 -1.97 29.33 -24.90
C ARG A 113 -2.37 28.07 -24.17
N ILE A 114 -3.28 28.17 -23.20
CA ILE A 114 -3.78 27.01 -22.44
C ILE A 114 -4.36 25.93 -23.36
N LYS A 115 -5.10 26.37 -24.42
CA LYS A 115 -5.67 25.45 -25.40
C LYS A 115 -4.58 24.73 -26.21
N LYS A 116 -3.53 25.42 -26.63
CA LYS A 116 -2.38 24.81 -27.30
C LYS A 116 -1.65 23.81 -26.40
N ASP A 117 -1.40 24.19 -25.15
CA ASP A 117 -0.72 23.34 -24.20
C ASP A 117 -1.54 22.06 -23.92
N ASN A 118 -2.85 22.17 -23.78
CA ASN A 118 -3.74 21.02 -23.60
C ASN A 118 -3.74 20.07 -24.80
N VAL A 119 -3.66 20.59 -26.03
CA VAL A 119 -3.53 19.76 -27.23
C VAL A 119 -2.22 18.98 -27.21
N LEU A 120 -1.11 19.64 -26.86
CA LEU A 120 0.20 18.98 -26.77
C LEU A 120 0.24 17.88 -25.70
N ILE A 121 -0.37 18.13 -24.54
CA ILE A 121 -0.46 17.12 -23.46
C ILE A 121 -1.33 15.93 -23.90
N GLY A 122 -2.39 16.16 -24.68
CA GLY A 122 -3.26 15.09 -25.17
C GLY A 122 -2.65 14.21 -26.27
N ILE A 123 -1.53 14.64 -26.86
CA ILE A 123 -0.80 13.90 -27.92
C ILE A 123 0.39 13.10 -27.32
N ALA A 124 0.84 13.47 -26.11
CA ALA A 124 1.95 12.82 -25.41
C ALA A 124 1.53 11.56 -24.64
#